data_fa26d38dc2164d93ce228d72accc51dc
#
_entry.id   fa26d38dc2164d93ce228d72accc51dc
#
_cell.length_a   1.000
_cell.length_b   1.000
_cell.length_c   1.000
_cell.angle_alpha   90.00
_cell.angle_beta   90.00
_cell.angle_gamma   90.00
#
_symmetry.space_group_name_H-M   'P 1'
#
loop_
_entity.id
_entity.type
_entity.pdbx_description
1 polymer ?
#
loop_
_entity_poly.entity_id
_entity_poly.type
_entity_poly.pdbx_seq_one_letter_code
_entity_poly.pdbx_strand_id
1 'polypeptide(L)'
;MNTLKSTIEAAWEDRQLLQNETTTKAIREVIELLDAGTLRVAEPVEGGWQVNEWVKKAVVMYFPIQKMETLEAGIFEYHDKMPLKHNYAEKGIRVVPNAVARHGAYISSGVILMPSYVNIGAFVDEGTMVDTWATVGSCAQIGKNVHLSGGVGIGGVLEPLQAAPVIIEDGAFIGSRCIVVEGVRVEKEAVLGANVCLTASTKIIDVTGDTPVETKGVVPARSVVIPGTYTKKFPAGEYQVPCALIIGKRKPSTDLKTSLNNALREYDVAV
;
A
#
# COMPACT_ATOMS: atom_id res chain seq x y z
N MET A 1 11.44 -17.06 -15.36
CA MET A 1 10.33 -16.09 -15.44
C MET A 1 9.33 -16.38 -16.54
N ASN A 2 9.71 -16.49 -17.84
CA ASN A 2 8.73 -16.70 -18.92
C ASN A 2 7.87 -17.96 -18.75
N THR A 3 8.49 -19.08 -18.32
CA THR A 3 7.77 -20.35 -18.07
C THR A 3 6.78 -20.23 -16.90
N LEU A 4 7.16 -19.56 -15.83
CA LEU A 4 6.24 -19.28 -14.70
C LEU A 4 5.05 -18.47 -15.17
N LYS A 5 5.30 -17.34 -15.86
CA LYS A 5 4.24 -16.48 -16.39
C LYS A 5 3.28 -17.25 -17.28
N SER A 6 3.78 -18.05 -18.24
CA SER A 6 2.90 -18.82 -19.14
C SER A 6 2.06 -19.86 -18.38
N THR A 7 2.62 -20.52 -17.35
CA THR A 7 1.87 -21.47 -16.51
C THR A 7 0.77 -20.77 -15.70
N ILE A 8 1.06 -19.61 -15.13
CA ILE A 8 0.08 -18.79 -14.38
C ILE A 8 -1.04 -18.29 -15.30
N GLU A 9 -0.68 -17.79 -16.49
CA GLU A 9 -1.68 -17.32 -17.47
C GLU A 9 -2.60 -18.48 -17.92
N ALA A 10 -2.03 -19.65 -18.24
CA ALA A 10 -2.83 -20.81 -18.61
C ALA A 10 -3.79 -21.24 -17.48
N ALA A 11 -3.32 -21.27 -16.23
CA ALA A 11 -4.16 -21.64 -15.08
C ALA A 11 -5.21 -20.55 -14.76
N TRP A 12 -4.96 -19.30 -15.15
CA TRP A 12 -5.95 -18.25 -15.03
C TRP A 12 -7.12 -18.46 -15.98
N GLU A 13 -6.85 -18.87 -17.21
CA GLU A 13 -7.89 -19.14 -18.24
C GLU A 13 -8.61 -20.47 -17.97
N ASP A 14 -7.90 -21.49 -17.47
CA ASP A 14 -8.49 -22.79 -17.10
C ASP A 14 -8.20 -23.15 -15.64
N ARG A 15 -9.17 -22.89 -14.78
CA ARG A 15 -9.07 -23.14 -13.33
C ARG A 15 -8.99 -24.62 -12.96
N GLN A 16 -9.27 -25.56 -13.86
CA GLN A 16 -9.10 -26.99 -13.60
C GLN A 16 -7.61 -27.33 -13.45
N LEU A 17 -6.72 -26.55 -14.06
CA LEU A 17 -5.27 -26.69 -13.92
C LEU A 17 -4.77 -26.46 -12.48
N LEU A 18 -5.57 -25.85 -11.59
CA LEU A 18 -5.23 -25.73 -10.17
C LEU A 18 -5.14 -27.07 -9.44
N GLN A 19 -5.67 -28.16 -10.02
CA GLN A 19 -5.51 -29.51 -9.51
C GLN A 19 -4.18 -30.15 -9.93
N ASN A 20 -3.48 -29.54 -10.89
CA ASN A 20 -2.21 -30.04 -11.39
C ASN A 20 -1.05 -29.63 -10.47
N GLU A 21 -0.20 -30.60 -10.09
CA GLU A 21 0.93 -30.36 -9.21
C GLU A 21 1.95 -29.35 -9.80
N THR A 22 2.17 -29.39 -11.12
CA THR A 22 3.07 -28.44 -11.80
C THR A 22 2.54 -27.01 -11.66
N THR A 23 1.24 -26.79 -11.81
CA THR A 23 0.60 -25.49 -11.66
C THR A 23 0.68 -24.98 -10.23
N THR A 24 0.34 -25.84 -9.26
CA THR A 24 0.39 -25.44 -7.83
C THR A 24 1.81 -25.13 -7.37
N LYS A 25 2.82 -25.86 -7.86
CA LYS A 25 4.23 -25.56 -7.63
C LYS A 25 4.63 -24.20 -8.24
N ALA A 26 4.20 -23.91 -9.46
CA ALA A 26 4.48 -22.64 -10.11
C ALA A 26 3.84 -21.46 -9.35
N ILE A 27 2.59 -21.61 -8.88
CA ILE A 27 1.93 -20.58 -8.04
C ILE A 27 2.73 -20.37 -6.75
N ARG A 28 3.11 -21.44 -6.04
CA ARG A 28 3.90 -21.33 -4.81
C ARG A 28 5.25 -20.65 -5.05
N GLU A 29 5.94 -20.99 -6.15
CA GLU A 29 7.19 -20.34 -6.53
C GLU A 29 7.04 -18.84 -6.73
N VAL A 30 5.96 -18.39 -7.36
CA VAL A 30 5.66 -16.94 -7.48
C VAL A 30 5.50 -16.29 -6.10
N ILE A 31 4.83 -16.97 -5.16
CA ILE A 31 4.67 -16.43 -3.80
C ILE A 31 6.01 -16.37 -3.05
N GLU A 32 6.87 -17.36 -3.20
CA GLU A 32 8.24 -17.33 -2.63
C GLU A 32 9.07 -16.17 -3.21
N LEU A 33 8.99 -15.94 -4.53
CA LEU A 33 9.67 -14.81 -5.17
C LEU A 33 9.14 -13.46 -4.68
N LEU A 34 7.84 -13.36 -4.43
CA LEU A 34 7.23 -12.18 -3.79
C LEU A 34 7.73 -12.01 -2.35
N ASP A 35 7.74 -13.08 -1.54
CA ASP A 35 8.20 -13.06 -0.15
C ASP A 35 9.68 -12.66 -0.03
N ALA A 36 10.49 -13.06 -1.01
CA ALA A 36 11.89 -12.72 -1.14
C ALA A 36 12.15 -11.32 -1.72
N GLY A 37 11.13 -10.65 -2.27
CA GLY A 37 11.26 -9.32 -2.91
C GLY A 37 11.96 -9.33 -4.26
N THR A 38 12.22 -10.52 -4.85
CA THR A 38 12.86 -10.67 -6.17
C THR A 38 11.85 -10.51 -7.32
N LEU A 39 10.56 -10.56 -6.99
CA LEU A 39 9.44 -10.29 -7.88
C LEU A 39 8.50 -9.30 -7.20
N ARG A 40 7.92 -8.39 -7.97
CA ARG A 40 6.97 -7.39 -7.47
C ARG A 40 5.67 -7.39 -8.29
N VAL A 41 4.57 -7.06 -7.63
CA VAL A 41 3.27 -6.84 -8.30
C VAL A 41 3.29 -5.59 -9.16
N ALA A 42 4.01 -4.57 -8.74
CA ALA A 42 4.34 -3.41 -9.56
C ALA A 42 5.75 -2.94 -9.24
N GLU A 43 6.45 -2.46 -10.26
CA GLU A 43 7.83 -2.00 -10.15
C GLU A 43 8.03 -0.66 -10.83
N PRO A 44 8.93 0.20 -10.31
CA PRO A 44 9.23 1.48 -10.94
C PRO A 44 9.94 1.25 -12.27
N VAL A 45 9.53 2.00 -13.28
CA VAL A 45 10.15 2.06 -14.61
C VAL A 45 10.37 3.51 -15.01
N GLU A 46 11.12 3.73 -16.09
CA GLU A 46 11.26 5.08 -16.64
C GLU A 46 9.87 5.66 -16.98
N GLY A 47 9.56 6.81 -16.39
CA GLY A 47 8.28 7.49 -16.62
C GLY A 47 7.10 7.00 -15.77
N GLY A 48 7.28 6.04 -14.85
CA GLY A 48 6.19 5.62 -13.99
C GLY A 48 6.33 4.25 -13.34
N TRP A 49 5.27 3.47 -13.39
CA TRP A 49 5.18 2.15 -12.77
C TRP A 49 4.61 1.13 -13.74
N GLN A 50 5.22 -0.04 -13.79
CA GLN A 50 4.73 -1.19 -14.54
C GLN A 50 4.02 -2.16 -13.59
N VAL A 51 2.78 -2.51 -13.91
CA VAL A 51 2.00 -3.52 -13.17
C VAL A 51 2.21 -4.89 -13.81
N ASN A 52 2.56 -5.87 -12.98
CA ASN A 52 2.73 -7.27 -13.35
C ASN A 52 1.42 -8.04 -13.06
N GLU A 53 0.42 -7.91 -13.93
CA GLU A 53 -0.91 -8.51 -13.73
C GLU A 53 -0.86 -10.02 -13.52
N TRP A 54 0.03 -10.73 -14.24
CA TRP A 54 0.20 -12.18 -14.08
C TRP A 54 0.61 -12.58 -12.66
N VAL A 55 1.33 -11.69 -11.94
CA VAL A 55 1.70 -11.90 -10.53
C VAL A 55 0.47 -11.78 -9.63
N LYS A 56 -0.40 -10.80 -9.90
CA LYS A 56 -1.69 -10.68 -9.18
C LYS A 56 -2.56 -11.91 -9.41
N LYS A 57 -2.60 -12.44 -10.65
CA LYS A 57 -3.28 -13.71 -10.96
C LYS A 57 -2.77 -14.85 -10.08
N ALA A 58 -1.45 -14.97 -9.93
CA ALA A 58 -0.85 -15.99 -9.05
C ALA A 58 -1.27 -15.80 -7.59
N VAL A 59 -1.27 -14.56 -7.07
CA VAL A 59 -1.73 -14.25 -5.70
C VAL A 59 -3.18 -14.65 -5.51
N VAL A 60 -4.07 -14.33 -6.45
CA VAL A 60 -5.49 -14.75 -6.38
C VAL A 60 -5.63 -16.27 -6.39
N MET A 61 -4.87 -16.95 -7.26
CA MET A 61 -4.92 -18.42 -7.38
C MET A 61 -4.25 -19.15 -6.20
N TYR A 62 -3.44 -18.45 -5.40
CA TYR A 62 -2.84 -19.05 -4.22
C TYR A 62 -3.87 -19.37 -3.14
N PHE A 63 -4.94 -18.57 -2.99
CA PHE A 63 -5.98 -18.80 -1.98
C PHE A 63 -6.72 -20.14 -2.13
N PRO A 64 -7.23 -20.53 -3.32
CA PRO A 64 -7.95 -21.80 -3.47
C PRO A 64 -7.08 -23.05 -3.36
N ILE A 65 -5.77 -22.97 -3.58
CA ILE A 65 -4.86 -24.11 -3.43
C ILE A 65 -4.35 -24.33 -2.00
N GLN A 66 -4.67 -23.43 -1.08
CA GLN A 66 -4.34 -23.55 0.34
C GLN A 66 -5.50 -24.14 1.13
N LYS A 67 -5.17 -24.90 2.19
CA LYS A 67 -6.13 -25.51 3.10
C LYS A 67 -6.28 -24.64 4.35
N MET A 68 -7.48 -24.66 4.93
CA MET A 68 -7.73 -24.07 6.25
C MET A 68 -6.99 -24.86 7.32
N GLU A 69 -6.29 -24.15 8.20
CA GLU A 69 -5.56 -24.73 9.34
C GLU A 69 -5.83 -23.90 10.59
N THR A 70 -5.91 -24.59 11.73
CA THR A 70 -6.03 -23.93 13.03
C THR A 70 -4.64 -23.78 13.63
N LEU A 71 -4.32 -22.57 14.05
CA LEU A 71 -3.07 -22.21 14.71
C LEU A 71 -3.36 -21.77 16.15
N GLU A 72 -2.81 -22.46 17.11
CA GLU A 72 -2.84 -22.07 18.51
C GLU A 72 -1.57 -21.26 18.86
N ALA A 73 -1.75 -20.09 19.45
CA ALA A 73 -0.68 -19.20 19.84
C ALA A 73 -0.92 -18.69 21.29
N GLY A 74 -0.61 -19.52 22.26
CA GLY A 74 -0.86 -19.24 23.66
C GLY A 74 -2.37 -19.15 23.96
N ILE A 75 -2.85 -17.93 24.28
CA ILE A 75 -4.29 -17.69 24.53
C ILE A 75 -5.09 -17.36 23.26
N PHE A 76 -4.42 -17.26 22.10
CA PHE A 76 -5.05 -16.92 20.83
C PHE A 76 -5.20 -18.17 19.96
N GLU A 77 -6.31 -18.25 19.26
CA GLU A 77 -6.56 -19.22 18.21
C GLU A 77 -6.85 -18.47 16.90
N TYR A 78 -6.26 -18.97 15.81
CA TYR A 78 -6.49 -18.48 14.47
C TYR A 78 -6.93 -19.63 13.57
N HIS A 79 -7.80 -19.37 12.62
CA HIS A 79 -8.24 -20.35 11.63
C HIS A 79 -8.20 -19.73 10.23
N ASP A 80 -7.09 -19.93 9.53
CA ASP A 80 -6.85 -19.34 8.21
C ASP A 80 -6.09 -20.33 7.32
N LYS A 81 -6.05 -20.03 6.04
CA LYS A 81 -5.33 -20.79 5.02
C LYS A 81 -4.00 -20.14 4.62
N MET A 82 -3.74 -18.91 5.02
CA MET A 82 -2.58 -18.16 4.59
C MET A 82 -1.49 -18.24 5.64
N PRO A 83 -0.30 -18.78 5.31
CA PRO A 83 0.84 -18.79 6.22
C PRO A 83 1.22 -17.37 6.63
N LEU A 84 1.75 -17.24 7.83
CA LEU A 84 2.34 -15.99 8.31
C LEU A 84 3.83 -15.92 7.95
N LYS A 85 4.35 -14.71 7.87
CA LYS A 85 5.78 -14.46 7.70
C LYS A 85 6.52 -14.75 9.00
N HIS A 86 7.71 -15.34 8.87
CA HIS A 86 8.58 -15.75 9.97
C HIS A 86 10.02 -15.26 9.75
N ASN A 87 10.90 -15.58 10.74
CA ASN A 87 12.34 -15.31 10.68
C ASN A 87 12.67 -13.82 10.59
N TYR A 88 11.93 -12.99 11.32
CA TYR A 88 12.08 -11.54 11.31
C TYR A 88 13.47 -11.08 11.76
N ALA A 89 14.05 -11.72 12.80
CA ALA A 89 15.38 -11.38 13.30
C ALA A 89 16.47 -11.58 12.24
N GLU A 90 16.45 -12.72 11.53
CA GLU A 90 17.39 -13.02 10.44
C GLU A 90 17.25 -12.05 9.27
N LYS A 91 16.04 -11.58 9.03
CA LYS A 91 15.71 -10.60 7.98
C LYS A 91 15.99 -9.15 8.40
N GLY A 92 16.42 -8.91 9.65
CA GLY A 92 16.68 -7.56 10.18
C GLY A 92 15.44 -6.68 10.31
N ILE A 93 14.27 -7.29 10.55
CA ILE A 93 12.98 -6.60 10.68
C ILE A 93 12.61 -6.52 12.16
N ARG A 94 12.27 -5.33 12.66
CA ARG A 94 11.72 -5.15 13.99
C ARG A 94 10.21 -5.31 13.95
N VAL A 95 9.69 -6.25 14.74
CA VAL A 95 8.25 -6.55 14.81
C VAL A 95 7.79 -6.45 16.25
N VAL A 96 6.86 -5.54 16.53
CA VAL A 96 6.27 -5.35 17.84
C VAL A 96 5.09 -6.32 18.00
N PRO A 97 4.90 -6.97 19.16
CA PRO A 97 3.81 -7.93 19.38
C PRO A 97 2.45 -7.39 18.96
N ASN A 98 1.69 -8.30 18.36
CA ASN A 98 0.45 -8.20 17.62
C ASN A 98 0.59 -7.66 16.19
N ALA A 99 1.79 -7.29 15.71
CA ALA A 99 1.97 -7.10 14.28
C ALA A 99 1.90 -8.43 13.54
N VAL A 100 1.20 -8.45 12.41
CA VAL A 100 1.03 -9.63 11.55
C VAL A 100 1.39 -9.30 10.12
N ALA A 101 2.25 -10.10 9.51
CA ALA A 101 2.47 -10.09 8.07
C ALA A 101 2.18 -11.48 7.49
N ARG A 102 1.48 -11.54 6.36
CA ARG A 102 1.27 -12.78 5.62
C ARG A 102 2.53 -13.14 4.82
N HIS A 103 2.80 -14.43 4.71
CA HIS A 103 3.79 -14.95 3.77
C HIS A 103 3.45 -14.50 2.34
N GLY A 104 4.46 -14.16 1.54
CA GLY A 104 4.28 -13.53 0.23
C GLY A 104 4.20 -12.00 0.28
N ALA A 105 4.31 -11.38 1.47
CA ALA A 105 4.61 -9.96 1.61
C ALA A 105 6.12 -9.77 1.76
N TYR A 106 6.74 -8.95 0.93
CA TYR A 106 8.14 -8.54 1.12
C TYR A 106 8.23 -7.42 2.15
N ILE A 107 9.11 -7.57 3.10
CA ILE A 107 9.44 -6.57 4.12
C ILE A 107 10.96 -6.50 4.19
N SER A 108 11.51 -5.34 3.86
CA SER A 108 12.94 -5.11 3.80
C SER A 108 13.57 -5.05 5.19
N SER A 109 14.88 -5.29 5.24
CA SER A 109 15.67 -5.06 6.45
C SER A 109 15.54 -3.59 6.91
N GLY A 110 15.55 -3.38 8.24
CA GLY A 110 15.42 -2.05 8.84
C GLY A 110 13.98 -1.52 8.93
N VAL A 111 13.00 -2.24 8.38
CA VAL A 111 11.57 -1.91 8.56
C VAL A 111 11.15 -2.15 10.01
N ILE A 112 10.29 -1.27 10.50
CA ILE A 112 9.64 -1.41 11.81
C ILE A 112 8.14 -1.62 11.59
N LEU A 113 7.65 -2.76 12.08
CA LEU A 113 6.22 -3.04 12.20
C LEU A 113 5.81 -2.83 13.67
N MET A 114 5.10 -1.75 13.95
CA MET A 114 4.34 -1.62 15.18
C MET A 114 3.13 -2.59 15.10
N PRO A 115 2.29 -2.74 16.13
CA PRO A 115 1.08 -3.56 16.03
C PRO A 115 0.27 -3.18 14.79
N SER A 116 0.44 -3.90 13.70
CA SER A 116 0.00 -3.52 12.35
C SER A 116 -0.23 -4.77 11.49
N TYR A 117 -0.76 -4.60 10.29
CA TYR A 117 -1.03 -5.71 9.39
C TYR A 117 -0.45 -5.46 7.98
N VAL A 118 0.26 -6.45 7.43
CA VAL A 118 0.78 -6.43 6.05
C VAL A 118 0.26 -7.65 5.31
N ASN A 119 -0.46 -7.42 4.22
CA ASN A 119 -1.08 -8.49 3.44
C ASN A 119 -0.17 -9.03 2.32
N ILE A 120 -0.51 -10.22 1.81
CA ILE A 120 0.20 -10.90 0.72
C ILE A 120 0.36 -10.02 -0.52
N GLY A 121 1.48 -10.15 -1.20
CA GLY A 121 1.83 -9.38 -2.41
C GLY A 121 2.27 -7.94 -2.13
N ALA A 122 2.13 -7.45 -0.89
CA ALA A 122 2.64 -6.15 -0.50
C ALA A 122 4.18 -6.12 -0.53
N PHE A 123 4.72 -4.97 -0.86
CA PHE A 123 6.15 -4.68 -0.82
C PHE A 123 6.39 -3.48 0.10
N VAL A 124 7.21 -3.65 1.15
CA VAL A 124 7.56 -2.60 2.10
C VAL A 124 9.08 -2.45 2.13
N ASP A 125 9.58 -1.33 1.65
CA ASP A 125 11.01 -1.09 1.46
C ASP A 125 11.71 -0.55 2.71
N GLU A 126 13.04 -0.52 2.67
CA GLU A 126 13.93 -0.26 3.80
C GLU A 126 13.64 1.06 4.53
N GLY A 127 13.88 1.09 5.83
CA GLY A 127 13.72 2.27 6.68
C GLY A 127 12.28 2.72 6.89
N THR A 128 11.30 2.02 6.33
CA THR A 128 9.88 2.33 6.46
C THR A 128 9.35 1.91 7.83
N MET A 129 8.46 2.73 8.39
CA MET A 129 7.69 2.40 9.58
C MET A 129 6.21 2.20 9.23
N VAL A 130 5.68 1.05 9.59
CA VAL A 130 4.24 0.76 9.61
C VAL A 130 3.78 0.87 11.05
N ASP A 131 3.18 2.02 11.40
CA ASP A 131 2.88 2.39 12.78
C ASP A 131 1.62 1.68 13.30
N THR A 132 1.28 1.95 14.57
CA THR A 132 0.25 1.26 15.34
C THR A 132 -1.11 1.29 14.64
N TRP A 133 -1.68 0.10 14.44
CA TRP A 133 -2.96 -0.13 13.73
C TRP A 133 -2.99 0.34 12.27
N ALA A 134 -1.84 0.62 11.67
CA ALA A 134 -1.78 0.80 10.24
C ALA A 134 -1.90 -0.54 9.49
N THR A 135 -2.44 -0.49 8.28
CA THR A 135 -2.59 -1.65 7.41
C THR A 135 -1.96 -1.39 6.05
N VAL A 136 -1.25 -2.39 5.53
CA VAL A 136 -0.76 -2.41 4.15
C VAL A 136 -1.53 -3.52 3.42
N GLY A 137 -2.42 -3.13 2.54
CA GLY A 137 -3.30 -4.02 1.81
C GLY A 137 -2.57 -4.87 0.77
N SER A 138 -3.27 -5.86 0.25
CA SER A 138 -2.72 -6.80 -0.74
C SER A 138 -2.12 -6.07 -1.93
N CYS A 139 -0.91 -6.44 -2.31
CA CYS A 139 -0.20 -5.92 -3.48
C CYS A 139 0.24 -4.45 -3.40
N ALA A 140 -0.05 -3.72 -2.33
CA ALA A 140 0.40 -2.34 -2.15
C ALA A 140 1.94 -2.23 -2.17
N GLN A 141 2.45 -1.15 -2.75
CA GLN A 141 3.88 -0.91 -2.91
C GLN A 141 4.28 0.30 -2.08
N ILE A 142 5.07 0.06 -1.05
CA ILE A 142 5.55 1.10 -0.13
C ILE A 142 7.05 1.25 -0.32
N GLY A 143 7.49 2.45 -0.66
CA GLY A 143 8.88 2.81 -0.91
C GLY A 143 9.73 2.91 0.35
N LYS A 144 10.94 3.42 0.18
CA LYS A 144 11.94 3.59 1.25
C LYS A 144 11.63 4.77 2.16
N ASN A 145 11.97 4.63 3.45
CA ASN A 145 11.86 5.71 4.42
C ASN A 145 10.45 6.34 4.50
N VAL A 146 9.40 5.56 4.19
CA VAL A 146 8.02 5.98 4.33
C VAL A 146 7.59 5.88 5.79
N HIS A 147 6.78 6.81 6.24
CA HIS A 147 6.10 6.72 7.52
C HIS A 147 4.60 6.58 7.31
N LEU A 148 4.06 5.42 7.61
CA LEU A 148 2.62 5.17 7.71
C LEU A 148 2.22 5.36 9.18
N SER A 149 1.63 6.51 9.51
CA SER A 149 1.28 6.85 10.90
C SER A 149 0.15 6.00 11.44
N GLY A 150 -0.15 6.14 12.72
CA GLY A 150 -1.14 5.31 13.42
C GLY A 150 -2.52 5.30 12.73
N GLY A 151 -3.03 4.09 12.53
CA GLY A 151 -4.35 3.88 11.93
C GLY A 151 -4.46 4.17 10.43
N VAL A 152 -3.35 4.35 9.71
CA VAL A 152 -3.34 4.50 8.26
C VAL A 152 -3.87 3.24 7.58
N GLY A 153 -4.78 3.41 6.63
CA GLY A 153 -5.32 2.34 5.79
C GLY A 153 -4.81 2.45 4.35
N ILE A 154 -3.82 1.63 4.00
CA ILE A 154 -3.43 1.46 2.59
C ILE A 154 -4.23 0.30 2.03
N GLY A 155 -5.06 0.57 1.02
CA GLY A 155 -5.97 -0.40 0.43
C GLY A 155 -5.26 -1.47 -0.37
N GLY A 156 -5.85 -2.66 -0.35
CA GLY A 156 -5.45 -3.76 -1.21
C GLY A 156 -6.19 -3.72 -2.54
N VAL A 157 -5.50 -3.98 -3.63
CA VAL A 157 -6.09 -4.07 -4.98
C VAL A 157 -5.72 -5.41 -5.60
N LEU A 158 -6.45 -6.46 -5.22
CA LEU A 158 -6.36 -7.76 -5.89
C LEU A 158 -7.26 -7.82 -7.11
N GLU A 159 -8.48 -7.35 -6.98
CA GLU A 159 -9.50 -7.31 -8.03
C GLU A 159 -10.04 -5.90 -8.20
N PRO A 160 -10.26 -5.43 -9.45
CA PRO A 160 -9.94 -6.11 -10.70
C PRO A 160 -8.43 -6.16 -10.97
N LEU A 161 -7.98 -7.19 -11.70
CA LEU A 161 -6.55 -7.47 -11.92
C LEU A 161 -5.80 -6.33 -12.62
N GLN A 162 -6.45 -5.68 -13.59
CA GLN A 162 -5.89 -4.56 -14.35
C GLN A 162 -5.72 -3.28 -13.53
N ALA A 163 -6.38 -3.17 -12.39
CA ALA A 163 -6.23 -1.99 -11.53
C ALA A 163 -4.82 -1.95 -10.93
N ALA A 164 -4.19 -0.78 -10.99
CA ALA A 164 -2.90 -0.57 -10.34
C ALA A 164 -3.03 -0.78 -8.82
N PRO A 165 -2.01 -1.33 -8.15
CA PRO A 165 -1.97 -1.34 -6.69
C PRO A 165 -1.81 0.09 -6.17
N VAL A 166 -2.10 0.29 -4.89
CA VAL A 166 -1.73 1.54 -4.22
C VAL A 166 -0.20 1.62 -4.15
N ILE A 167 0.33 2.79 -4.47
CA ILE A 167 1.77 3.05 -4.49
C ILE A 167 2.05 4.27 -3.60
N ILE A 168 2.92 4.08 -2.62
CA ILE A 168 3.45 5.15 -1.78
C ILE A 168 4.95 5.19 -2.04
N GLU A 169 5.43 6.25 -2.68
CA GLU A 169 6.83 6.37 -3.06
C GLU A 169 7.73 6.83 -1.91
N ASP A 170 9.05 6.77 -2.16
CA ASP A 170 10.08 7.00 -1.15
C ASP A 170 9.90 8.31 -0.38
N GLY A 171 10.17 8.26 0.92
CA GLY A 171 10.19 9.43 1.79
C GLY A 171 8.83 10.08 2.05
N ALA A 172 7.73 9.50 1.55
CA ALA A 172 6.40 10.01 1.82
C ALA A 172 6.03 9.87 3.31
N PHE A 173 5.27 10.83 3.81
CA PHE A 173 4.70 10.80 5.15
C PHE A 173 3.17 10.76 5.04
N ILE A 174 2.58 9.70 5.56
CA ILE A 174 1.14 9.49 5.57
C ILE A 174 0.62 9.69 6.99
N GLY A 175 -0.06 10.79 7.22
CA GLY A 175 -0.57 11.19 8.53
C GLY A 175 -1.60 10.23 9.11
N SER A 176 -1.81 10.31 10.42
CA SER A 176 -2.66 9.38 11.15
C SER A 176 -4.06 9.28 10.55
N ARG A 177 -4.58 8.05 10.47
CA ARG A 177 -5.91 7.73 9.93
C ARG A 177 -6.17 8.17 8.49
N CYS A 178 -5.13 8.44 7.70
CA CYS A 178 -5.29 8.58 6.27
C CYS A 178 -5.74 7.25 5.65
N ILE A 179 -6.57 7.35 4.62
CA ILE A 179 -7.00 6.22 3.78
C ILE A 179 -6.52 6.48 2.36
N VAL A 180 -5.75 5.55 1.81
CA VAL A 180 -5.28 5.61 0.41
C VAL A 180 -5.63 4.29 -0.25
N VAL A 181 -6.56 4.31 -1.20
CA VAL A 181 -7.15 3.11 -1.79
C VAL A 181 -7.30 3.23 -3.32
N GLU A 182 -7.76 2.16 -3.98
CA GLU A 182 -8.14 2.15 -5.40
C GLU A 182 -7.01 2.56 -6.35
N GLY A 183 -5.77 2.14 -6.06
CA GLY A 183 -4.63 2.36 -6.94
C GLY A 183 -4.10 3.79 -6.97
N VAL A 184 -4.47 4.61 -6.01
CA VAL A 184 -3.90 5.96 -5.87
C VAL A 184 -2.38 5.87 -5.66
N ARG A 185 -1.65 6.77 -6.34
CA ARG A 185 -0.21 6.94 -6.17
C ARG A 185 0.09 8.22 -5.40
N VAL A 186 0.88 8.07 -4.34
CA VAL A 186 1.47 9.19 -3.60
C VAL A 186 2.95 9.23 -3.96
N GLU A 187 3.34 10.26 -4.68
CA GLU A 187 4.70 10.40 -5.19
C GLU A 187 5.70 10.80 -4.09
N LYS A 188 6.99 10.72 -4.44
CA LYS A 188 8.13 10.89 -3.53
C LYS A 188 7.99 12.09 -2.60
N GLU A 189 8.29 11.83 -1.31
CA GLU A 189 8.39 12.88 -0.28
C GLU A 189 7.09 13.70 -0.08
N ALA A 190 5.95 13.29 -0.62
CA ALA A 190 4.68 13.94 -0.34
C ALA A 190 4.26 13.74 1.13
N VAL A 191 3.56 14.72 1.67
CA VAL A 191 3.06 14.73 3.06
C VAL A 191 1.54 14.78 3.03
N LEU A 192 0.88 13.77 3.59
CA LEU A 192 -0.55 13.79 3.84
C LEU A 192 -0.79 14.13 5.31
N GLY A 193 -1.54 15.18 5.57
CA GLY A 193 -2.04 15.50 6.91
C GLY A 193 -3.03 14.43 7.40
N ALA A 194 -3.27 14.38 8.70
CA ALA A 194 -4.18 13.40 9.29
C ALA A 194 -5.58 13.44 8.64
N ASN A 195 -6.22 12.26 8.55
CA ASN A 195 -7.57 12.09 7.99
C ASN A 195 -7.74 12.41 6.49
N VAL A 196 -6.67 12.54 5.70
CA VAL A 196 -6.80 12.61 4.24
C VAL A 196 -7.32 11.27 3.72
N CYS A 197 -8.40 11.31 2.93
CA CYS A 197 -8.98 10.13 2.30
C CYS A 197 -8.89 10.25 0.77
N LEU A 198 -8.16 9.32 0.15
CA LEU A 198 -7.89 9.27 -1.28
C LEU A 198 -8.42 7.97 -1.89
N THR A 199 -9.36 8.11 -2.81
CA THR A 199 -9.84 7.06 -3.72
C THR A 199 -9.51 7.45 -5.16
N ALA A 200 -9.70 6.56 -6.12
CA ALA A 200 -9.52 6.89 -7.55
C ALA A 200 -10.37 8.09 -8.01
N SER A 201 -11.49 8.35 -7.34
CA SER A 201 -12.42 9.43 -7.68
C SER A 201 -12.27 10.69 -6.83
N THR A 202 -11.53 10.64 -5.72
CA THR A 202 -11.32 11.79 -4.84
C THR A 202 -10.66 12.93 -5.61
N LYS A 203 -11.28 14.13 -5.56
CA LYS A 203 -10.66 15.33 -6.10
C LYS A 203 -9.45 15.72 -5.27
N ILE A 204 -8.33 15.95 -5.94
CA ILE A 204 -7.10 16.51 -5.37
C ILE A 204 -6.96 17.90 -6.00
N ILE A 205 -7.15 18.94 -5.18
CA ILE A 205 -7.23 20.32 -5.66
C ILE A 205 -5.98 21.07 -5.19
N ASP A 206 -5.15 21.49 -6.12
CA ASP A 206 -4.02 22.37 -5.82
C ASP A 206 -4.54 23.82 -5.72
N VAL A 207 -4.42 24.41 -4.52
CA VAL A 207 -4.87 25.76 -4.19
C VAL A 207 -3.68 26.72 -3.97
N THR A 208 -2.49 26.35 -4.41
CA THR A 208 -1.28 27.17 -4.22
C THR A 208 -1.13 28.30 -5.24
N GLY A 209 -1.83 28.23 -6.36
CA GLY A 209 -1.83 29.26 -7.41
C GLY A 209 -3.08 30.16 -7.38
N ASP A 210 -3.16 31.09 -8.34
CA ASP A 210 -4.27 32.03 -8.47
C ASP A 210 -5.59 31.36 -8.86
N THR A 211 -5.52 30.18 -9.46
CA THR A 211 -6.69 29.35 -9.84
C THR A 211 -6.48 27.92 -9.39
N PRO A 212 -7.54 27.25 -8.89
CA PRO A 212 -7.43 25.87 -8.45
C PRO A 212 -7.17 24.93 -9.63
N VAL A 213 -6.26 23.94 -9.43
CA VAL A 213 -6.02 22.88 -10.40
C VAL A 213 -6.48 21.56 -9.82
N GLU A 214 -7.45 20.92 -10.48
CA GLU A 214 -8.03 19.64 -10.05
C GLU A 214 -7.33 18.46 -10.74
N THR A 215 -6.91 17.47 -9.95
CA THR A 215 -6.39 16.18 -10.40
C THR A 215 -7.06 15.03 -9.64
N LYS A 216 -6.78 13.78 -10.03
CA LYS A 216 -7.24 12.57 -9.36
C LYS A 216 -6.20 11.47 -9.46
N GLY A 217 -6.23 10.53 -8.52
CA GLY A 217 -5.45 9.30 -8.56
C GLY A 217 -3.95 9.45 -8.28
N VAL A 218 -3.40 10.66 -8.32
CA VAL A 218 -1.98 10.92 -8.05
C VAL A 218 -1.82 12.16 -7.19
N VAL A 219 -1.08 12.01 -6.10
CA VAL A 219 -0.56 13.13 -5.30
C VAL A 219 0.85 13.43 -5.80
N PRO A 220 1.12 14.63 -6.35
CA PRO A 220 2.43 14.95 -6.88
C PRO A 220 3.53 14.98 -5.81
N ALA A 221 4.76 14.73 -6.24
CA ALA A 221 5.92 14.72 -5.37
C ALA A 221 6.05 16.00 -4.51
N ARG A 222 6.47 15.80 -3.25
CA ARG A 222 6.70 16.86 -2.26
C ARG A 222 5.47 17.70 -1.93
N SER A 223 4.27 17.35 -2.39
CA SER A 223 3.04 18.08 -2.04
C SER A 223 2.70 17.95 -0.55
N VAL A 224 2.26 19.03 0.05
CA VAL A 224 1.66 19.04 1.40
C VAL A 224 0.15 19.08 1.24
N VAL A 225 -0.53 18.03 1.71
CA VAL A 225 -1.94 17.76 1.45
C VAL A 225 -2.72 17.70 2.76
N ILE A 226 -3.88 18.33 2.78
CA ILE A 226 -4.80 18.30 3.93
C ILE A 226 -6.20 17.84 3.50
N PRO A 227 -7.05 17.39 4.45
CA PRO A 227 -8.46 17.21 4.17
C PRO A 227 -9.12 18.54 3.81
N GLY A 228 -10.03 18.52 2.85
CA GLY A 228 -10.79 19.68 2.45
C GLY A 228 -12.20 19.29 1.99
N THR A 229 -12.97 20.29 1.60
CA THR A 229 -14.28 20.10 1.00
C THR A 229 -14.46 21.02 -0.20
N TYR A 230 -15.38 20.65 -1.09
CA TYR A 230 -15.85 21.51 -2.16
C TYR A 230 -17.39 21.47 -2.22
N THR A 231 -17.99 22.55 -2.66
CA THR A 231 -19.45 22.63 -2.81
C THR A 231 -19.90 21.80 -4.02
N LYS A 232 -20.91 20.95 -3.83
CA LYS A 232 -21.55 20.19 -4.90
C LYS A 232 -23.06 20.34 -4.81
N LYS A 233 -23.67 20.61 -5.96
CA LYS A 233 -25.12 20.72 -6.10
C LYS A 233 -25.75 19.34 -6.33
N PHE A 234 -26.77 19.03 -5.56
CA PHE A 234 -27.62 17.85 -5.66
C PHE A 234 -29.07 18.27 -5.82
N PRO A 235 -29.99 17.35 -6.18
CA PRO A 235 -31.43 17.69 -6.25
C PRO A 235 -32.00 18.26 -4.97
N ALA A 236 -31.50 17.85 -3.79
CA ALA A 236 -31.95 18.30 -2.48
C ALA A 236 -31.24 19.57 -1.97
N GLY A 237 -30.34 20.19 -2.74
CA GLY A 237 -29.60 21.39 -2.35
C GLY A 237 -28.11 21.33 -2.57
N GLU A 238 -27.38 22.27 -2.00
CA GLU A 238 -25.91 22.33 -2.06
C GLU A 238 -25.31 21.76 -0.78
N TYR A 239 -24.30 20.90 -0.94
CA TYR A 239 -23.63 20.24 0.18
C TYR A 239 -22.12 20.27 -0.01
N GLN A 240 -21.40 20.23 1.11
CA GLN A 240 -19.93 20.10 1.12
C GLN A 240 -19.56 18.64 0.94
N VAL A 241 -18.75 18.35 -0.08
CA VAL A 241 -18.27 17.00 -0.39
C VAL A 241 -16.76 16.95 -0.11
N PRO A 242 -16.24 15.86 0.50
CA PRO A 242 -14.83 15.73 0.81
C PRO A 242 -13.93 15.80 -0.43
N CYS A 243 -12.77 16.42 -0.27
CA CYS A 243 -11.65 16.41 -1.22
C CYS A 243 -10.32 16.46 -0.47
N ALA A 244 -9.22 16.40 -1.20
CA ALA A 244 -7.89 16.67 -0.69
C ALA A 244 -7.38 18.01 -1.25
N LEU A 245 -6.77 18.85 -0.43
CA LEU A 245 -6.23 20.14 -0.84
C LEU A 245 -4.70 20.08 -0.78
N ILE A 246 -4.04 20.39 -1.90
CA ILE A 246 -2.60 20.67 -1.92
C ILE A 246 -2.42 22.12 -1.53
N ILE A 247 -1.78 22.38 -0.38
CA ILE A 247 -1.59 23.72 0.19
C ILE A 247 -0.17 24.25 0.06
N GLY A 248 0.74 23.45 -0.49
CA GLY A 248 2.13 23.84 -0.68
C GLY A 248 3.04 22.66 -1.01
N LYS A 249 4.34 22.91 -0.94
CA LYS A 249 5.37 21.91 -1.17
C LYS A 249 6.27 21.76 0.08
N ARG A 250 6.65 20.52 0.38
CA ARG A 250 7.62 20.19 1.42
C ARG A 250 8.95 20.90 1.11
N LYS A 251 9.48 21.63 2.09
CA LYS A 251 10.74 22.34 1.97
C LYS A 251 11.91 21.44 2.35
N PRO A 252 13.12 21.63 1.83
CA PRO A 252 14.31 20.87 2.24
C PRO A 252 14.60 20.94 3.74
N SER A 253 14.26 22.04 4.41
CA SER A 253 14.39 22.21 5.86
C SER A 253 13.48 21.29 6.69
N THR A 254 12.46 20.70 6.08
CA THR A 254 11.49 19.80 6.73
C THR A 254 11.79 18.31 6.52
N ASP A 255 12.97 17.95 6.00
CA ASP A 255 13.32 16.57 5.66
C ASP A 255 13.68 15.68 6.87
N LEU A 256 13.78 16.23 8.09
CA LEU A 256 14.01 15.47 9.33
C LEU A 256 12.68 15.01 9.95
N LYS A 257 12.65 13.78 10.52
CA LYS A 257 11.44 13.16 11.10
C LYS A 257 10.65 14.03 12.10
N THR A 258 11.34 14.90 12.83
CA THR A 258 10.72 15.84 13.78
C THR A 258 10.02 17.04 13.12
N SER A 259 10.27 17.26 11.85
CA SER A 259 9.82 18.44 11.11
C SER A 259 8.66 18.17 10.15
N LEU A 260 8.21 16.92 10.00
CA LEU A 260 7.08 16.60 9.09
C LEU A 260 5.76 17.22 9.55
N ASN A 261 5.52 17.25 10.86
CA ASN A 261 4.40 18.02 11.43
C ASN A 261 4.63 19.54 11.30
N ASN A 262 5.89 20.00 11.21
CA ASN A 262 6.17 21.40 10.99
C ASN A 262 5.81 21.85 9.57
N ALA A 263 5.89 20.97 8.57
CA ALA A 263 5.42 21.28 7.22
C ALA A 263 3.93 21.66 7.19
N LEU A 264 3.11 21.02 8.03
CA LEU A 264 1.69 21.35 8.17
C LEU A 264 1.49 22.65 8.97
N ARG A 265 2.25 22.83 10.06
CA ARG A 265 2.19 24.03 10.91
C ARG A 265 2.65 25.30 10.19
N GLU A 266 3.59 25.21 9.24
CA GLU A 266 4.02 26.36 8.43
C GLU A 266 2.89 26.99 7.59
N TYR A 267 1.78 26.26 7.41
CA TYR A 267 0.58 26.72 6.71
C TYR A 267 -0.59 27.01 7.66
N ASP A 268 -0.31 27.22 8.97
CA ASP A 268 -1.32 27.44 10.02
C ASP A 268 -2.42 26.37 10.08
N VAL A 269 -2.08 25.13 9.70
CA VAL A 269 -3.00 24.01 9.77
C VAL A 269 -2.81 23.26 11.09
N ALA A 270 -3.91 22.98 11.78
CA ALA A 270 -3.90 22.13 12.97
C ALA A 270 -3.46 20.71 12.62
N VAL A 271 -2.56 20.12 13.43
CA VAL A 271 -1.94 18.80 13.23
C VAL A 271 -2.35 17.87 14.36
#